data_c26ce17b7c1ce59e58dfce8392fcd03d
#
_entry.id   c26ce17b7c1ce59e58dfce8392fcd03d
#
_cell.length_a   1.000
_cell.length_b   1.000
_cell.length_c   1.000
_cell.angle_alpha   90.00
_cell.angle_beta   90.00
_cell.angle_gamma   90.00
#
_symmetry.space_group_name_H-M   'P 1'
#
loop_
_entity.id
_entity.type
_entity.pdbx_description
1 polymer ?
#
loop_
_entity_poly.entity_id
_entity_poly.type
_entity_poly.pdbx_seq_one_letter_code
_entity_poly.pdbx_strand_id
1 'polypeptide(L)'
;MAFDNLSDKLAGVFKRLRSKGKLSESDVKEAMREVRLALLEADVNYKVAKDFTNSVTEKCIGANVMESLTAPQMVIKIVRDELTALMGSEQARLKTSSKIPTVIMMCGLQGSGKTTHSAKLAKHLKAQGHRPLLVACDIYRPAAIEQLKVVGKAVEAPVFEIGTEKPEIIAKKSIAHARDYGYDFVILDTAGRLHIDTELMDELKRITQAVEVNNILLVVDSMVGQDAVNIAKSFNEILEIDGIILTKLDGDTRGGAALSVRAVTGKPIMFAGVGEKLDELDEFHPDRMASRILGMGDVLSLIEKAESELDEKKAEETARRLQENKFDMNDLLDQFQQIKKMGSLKSVLSMLPGMEKQIRDVDIDDRAMLRVEAIIKSMTKKERAKPDILNASRRRRIAAGAGVKVEDVNKLIRQYEQMKKMFKQFSGKGGKNRMMRNMRMPGKFGF
;
A
#
# COMPACT_ATOMS: atom_id res chain seq x y z
N MET A 1 5.02 -3.94 9.40
CA MET A 1 4.51 -3.79 8.01
C MET A 1 4.01 -5.13 7.50
N ALA A 2 3.20 -5.11 6.45
CA ALA A 2 2.72 -6.36 5.85
C ALA A 2 3.88 -7.30 5.49
N PHE A 3 3.73 -8.57 5.82
CA PHE A 3 4.67 -9.66 5.51
C PHE A 3 6.06 -9.62 6.18
N ASP A 4 6.34 -8.71 7.09
CA ASP A 4 7.68 -8.55 7.69
C ASP A 4 8.24 -9.88 8.23
N ASN A 5 7.44 -10.62 9.00
CA ASN A 5 7.86 -11.89 9.59
C ASN A 5 8.17 -12.95 8.53
N LEU A 6 7.30 -13.07 7.52
CA LEU A 6 7.49 -14.01 6.41
C LEU A 6 8.72 -13.62 5.58
N SER A 7 8.86 -12.34 5.25
CA SER A 7 10.00 -11.81 4.49
C SER A 7 11.34 -12.10 5.16
N ASP A 8 11.44 -11.90 6.49
CA ASP A 8 12.66 -12.18 7.23
C ASP A 8 13.07 -13.66 7.20
N LYS A 9 12.08 -14.55 7.36
CA LYS A 9 12.33 -15.99 7.32
C LYS A 9 12.78 -16.44 5.93
N LEU A 10 12.07 -15.99 4.88
CA LEU A 10 12.42 -16.30 3.49
C LEU A 10 13.80 -15.75 3.11
N ALA A 11 14.10 -14.50 3.50
CA ALA A 11 15.42 -13.91 3.28
C ALA A 11 16.54 -14.72 3.97
N GLY A 12 16.29 -15.29 5.15
CA GLY A 12 17.21 -16.20 5.84
C GLY A 12 17.49 -17.45 5.04
N VAL A 13 16.44 -18.10 4.53
CA VAL A 13 16.56 -19.31 3.68
C VAL A 13 17.35 -19.02 2.41
N PHE A 14 17.00 -17.94 1.70
CA PHE A 14 17.66 -17.58 0.44
C PHE A 14 19.11 -17.09 0.63
N LYS A 15 19.43 -16.47 1.78
CA LYS A 15 20.80 -16.12 2.12
C LYS A 15 21.68 -17.37 2.24
N ARG A 16 21.18 -18.45 2.87
CA ARG A 16 21.88 -19.72 2.96
C ARG A 16 22.04 -20.40 1.60
N LEU A 17 20.99 -20.37 0.76
CA LEU A 17 21.09 -20.87 -0.61
C LEU A 17 22.15 -20.14 -1.43
N ARG A 18 22.20 -18.81 -1.34
CA ARG A 18 23.20 -17.98 -2.05
C ARG A 18 24.63 -18.26 -1.61
N SER A 19 24.87 -18.72 -0.39
CA SER A 19 26.21 -19.04 0.10
C SER A 19 26.74 -20.38 -0.46
N LYS A 20 25.85 -21.24 -1.00
CA LYS A 20 26.20 -22.49 -1.66
C LYS A 20 26.41 -22.20 -3.16
N GLY A 21 27.63 -22.34 -3.67
CA GLY A 21 27.96 -21.98 -5.07
C GLY A 21 27.26 -22.86 -6.11
N LYS A 22 27.17 -24.17 -5.86
CA LYS A 22 26.36 -25.14 -6.62
C LYS A 22 25.27 -25.69 -5.72
N LEU A 23 24.09 -25.93 -6.29
CA LEU A 23 22.95 -26.51 -5.57
C LEU A 23 22.75 -27.95 -5.99
N SER A 24 22.51 -28.83 -5.01
CA SER A 24 22.03 -30.18 -5.23
C SER A 24 20.51 -30.25 -5.10
N GLU A 25 19.89 -31.30 -5.59
CA GLU A 25 18.46 -31.56 -5.38
C GLU A 25 18.09 -31.61 -3.90
N SER A 26 18.97 -32.14 -3.06
CA SER A 26 18.79 -32.15 -1.59
C SER A 26 18.76 -30.74 -1.01
N ASP A 27 19.62 -29.83 -1.49
CA ASP A 27 19.65 -28.43 -1.03
C ASP A 27 18.34 -27.70 -1.36
N VAL A 28 17.79 -27.92 -2.54
CA VAL A 28 16.52 -27.35 -2.98
C VAL A 28 15.36 -27.90 -2.12
N LYS A 29 15.32 -29.22 -1.89
CA LYS A 29 14.29 -29.87 -1.06
C LYS A 29 14.34 -29.36 0.39
N GLU A 30 15.54 -29.21 0.96
CA GLU A 30 15.74 -28.68 2.31
C GLU A 30 15.25 -27.23 2.39
N ALA A 31 15.66 -26.38 1.44
CA ALA A 31 15.21 -25.00 1.39
C ALA A 31 13.68 -24.89 1.23
N MET A 32 13.06 -25.70 0.39
CA MET A 32 11.60 -25.69 0.21
C MET A 32 10.86 -26.22 1.44
N ARG A 33 11.47 -27.12 2.23
CA ARG A 33 10.93 -27.50 3.55
C ARG A 33 10.92 -26.32 4.51
N GLU A 34 11.99 -25.54 4.58
CA GLU A 34 12.05 -24.34 5.42
C GLU A 34 11.08 -23.25 4.92
N VAL A 35 10.97 -23.03 3.61
CA VAL A 35 9.97 -22.13 3.00
C VAL A 35 8.57 -22.56 3.39
N ARG A 36 8.25 -23.87 3.36
CA ARG A 36 6.94 -24.37 3.80
C ARG A 36 6.67 -24.06 5.25
N LEU A 37 7.64 -24.26 6.13
CA LEU A 37 7.50 -23.92 7.56
C LEU A 37 7.27 -22.42 7.75
N ALA A 38 8.01 -21.57 7.03
CA ALA A 38 7.83 -20.12 7.09
C ALA A 38 6.43 -19.68 6.62
N LEU A 39 5.90 -20.30 5.57
CA LEU A 39 4.54 -20.06 5.08
C LEU A 39 3.47 -20.50 6.11
N LEU A 40 3.65 -21.67 6.74
CA LEU A 40 2.72 -22.16 7.77
C LEU A 40 2.73 -21.28 9.02
N GLU A 41 3.89 -20.81 9.45
CA GLU A 41 4.03 -19.89 10.57
C GLU A 41 3.46 -18.48 10.25
N ALA A 42 3.38 -18.15 8.96
CA ALA A 42 2.70 -16.97 8.46
C ALA A 42 1.18 -17.16 8.27
N ASP A 43 0.59 -18.22 8.80
CA ASP A 43 -0.83 -18.57 8.65
C ASP A 43 -1.29 -18.83 7.19
N VAL A 44 -0.39 -19.29 6.31
CA VAL A 44 -0.78 -19.74 4.99
C VAL A 44 -1.48 -21.10 5.11
N ASN A 45 -2.56 -21.32 4.36
CA ASN A 45 -3.27 -22.58 4.32
C ASN A 45 -2.33 -23.76 4.00
N TYR A 46 -2.42 -24.85 4.75
CA TYR A 46 -1.52 -26.02 4.63
C TYR A 46 -1.46 -26.57 3.20
N LYS A 47 -2.63 -26.74 2.56
CA LYS A 47 -2.68 -27.27 1.18
C LYS A 47 -1.99 -26.29 0.23
N VAL A 48 -2.26 -25.00 0.35
CA VAL A 48 -1.63 -23.95 -0.47
C VAL A 48 -0.11 -23.96 -0.30
N ALA A 49 0.39 -23.99 0.95
CA ALA A 49 1.83 -24.02 1.23
C ALA A 49 2.49 -25.28 0.70
N LYS A 50 1.83 -26.45 0.79
CA LYS A 50 2.31 -27.72 0.26
C LYS A 50 2.38 -27.70 -1.27
N ASP A 51 1.30 -27.31 -1.92
CA ASP A 51 1.20 -27.30 -3.39
C ASP A 51 2.21 -26.31 -3.98
N PHE A 52 2.33 -25.13 -3.39
CA PHE A 52 3.34 -24.12 -3.74
C PHE A 52 4.77 -24.67 -3.68
N THR A 53 5.17 -25.25 -2.54
CA THR A 53 6.54 -25.76 -2.37
C THR A 53 6.85 -26.95 -3.24
N ASN A 54 5.86 -27.78 -3.57
CA ASN A 54 6.01 -28.88 -4.52
C ASN A 54 6.22 -28.34 -5.94
N SER A 55 5.39 -27.40 -6.39
CA SER A 55 5.52 -26.75 -7.71
C SER A 55 6.89 -26.09 -7.90
N VAL A 56 7.36 -25.33 -6.89
CA VAL A 56 8.70 -24.74 -6.94
C VAL A 56 9.78 -25.81 -7.03
N THR A 57 9.67 -26.88 -6.24
CA THR A 57 10.66 -27.97 -6.23
C THR A 57 10.75 -28.64 -7.60
N GLU A 58 9.60 -29.00 -8.20
CA GLU A 58 9.52 -29.61 -9.52
C GLU A 58 10.14 -28.72 -10.61
N LYS A 59 9.81 -27.42 -10.60
CA LYS A 59 10.37 -26.45 -11.55
C LYS A 59 11.89 -26.26 -11.38
N CYS A 60 12.38 -26.27 -10.15
CA CYS A 60 13.82 -26.19 -9.90
C CYS A 60 14.59 -27.44 -10.38
N ILE A 61 14.01 -28.63 -10.24
CA ILE A 61 14.63 -29.87 -10.66
C ILE A 61 14.56 -30.04 -12.20
N GLY A 62 13.43 -29.67 -12.81
CA GLY A 62 13.19 -29.88 -14.25
C GLY A 62 13.87 -28.88 -15.19
N ALA A 63 14.36 -27.76 -14.72
CA ALA A 63 14.82 -26.64 -15.56
C ALA A 63 16.36 -26.55 -15.72
N ASN A 64 17.13 -27.57 -15.47
CA ASN A 64 18.61 -27.56 -15.45
C ASN A 64 19.21 -26.45 -14.56
N VAL A 65 18.42 -25.98 -13.58
CA VAL A 65 18.81 -24.90 -12.67
C VAL A 65 20.05 -25.27 -11.88
N MET A 66 20.15 -26.53 -11.51
CA MET A 66 21.20 -27.02 -10.61
C MET A 66 22.60 -27.04 -11.26
N GLU A 67 22.68 -27.11 -12.59
CA GLU A 67 23.94 -27.07 -13.33
C GLU A 67 24.47 -25.66 -13.58
N SER A 68 23.63 -24.62 -13.31
CA SER A 68 23.97 -23.22 -13.53
C SER A 68 24.84 -22.65 -12.42
N LEU A 69 25.83 -21.83 -12.77
CA LEU A 69 26.60 -21.01 -11.81
C LEU A 69 25.72 -20.00 -11.05
N THR A 70 24.53 -19.72 -11.56
CA THR A 70 23.53 -18.81 -10.96
C THR A 70 22.33 -19.55 -10.35
N ALA A 71 22.48 -20.83 -10.04
CA ALA A 71 21.41 -21.69 -9.51
C ALA A 71 20.62 -21.07 -8.35
N PRO A 72 21.24 -20.46 -7.31
CA PRO A 72 20.48 -19.83 -6.24
C PRO A 72 19.57 -18.68 -6.71
N GLN A 73 20.03 -17.89 -7.68
CA GLN A 73 19.26 -16.77 -8.23
C GLN A 73 18.07 -17.27 -9.06
N MET A 74 18.25 -18.37 -9.82
CA MET A 74 17.17 -18.99 -10.57
C MET A 74 16.11 -19.58 -9.63
N VAL A 75 16.49 -20.21 -8.52
CA VAL A 75 15.54 -20.70 -7.50
C VAL A 75 14.72 -19.53 -6.94
N ILE A 76 15.36 -18.42 -6.57
CA ILE A 76 14.65 -17.25 -6.05
C ILE A 76 13.69 -16.67 -7.10
N LYS A 77 14.09 -16.62 -8.37
CA LYS A 77 13.22 -16.19 -9.47
C LYS A 77 12.00 -17.10 -9.60
N ILE A 78 12.20 -18.43 -9.58
CA ILE A 78 11.10 -19.40 -9.63
C ILE A 78 10.15 -19.20 -8.45
N VAL A 79 10.67 -19.03 -7.23
CA VAL A 79 9.85 -18.75 -6.04
C VAL A 79 9.04 -17.46 -6.22
N ARG A 80 9.64 -16.37 -6.73
CA ARG A 80 8.94 -15.12 -6.99
C ARG A 80 7.81 -15.31 -8.00
N ASP A 81 8.12 -15.97 -9.12
CA ASP A 81 7.16 -16.18 -10.20
C ASP A 81 5.98 -17.06 -9.73
N GLU A 82 6.24 -18.06 -8.89
CA GLU A 82 5.20 -18.90 -8.27
C GLU A 82 4.39 -18.14 -7.21
N LEU A 83 5.01 -17.28 -6.39
CA LEU A 83 4.27 -16.40 -5.47
C LEU A 83 3.36 -15.45 -6.25
N THR A 84 3.85 -14.88 -7.34
CA THR A 84 3.05 -14.00 -8.21
C THR A 84 1.86 -14.76 -8.79
N ALA A 85 2.08 -15.98 -9.32
CA ALA A 85 1.01 -16.81 -9.84
C ALA A 85 -0.02 -17.20 -8.77
N LEU A 86 0.42 -17.50 -7.55
CA LEU A 86 -0.44 -17.80 -6.41
C LEU A 86 -1.36 -16.64 -6.06
N MET A 87 -0.86 -15.40 -6.13
CA MET A 87 -1.61 -14.19 -5.82
C MET A 87 -2.39 -13.60 -7.00
N GLY A 88 -2.13 -14.06 -8.25
CA GLY A 88 -2.96 -13.59 -9.34
C GLY A 88 -2.33 -13.38 -10.70
N SER A 89 -1.05 -13.56 -10.88
CA SER A 89 -0.29 -13.28 -12.11
C SER A 89 -0.41 -11.85 -12.62
N GLU A 90 -1.61 -11.30 -12.70
CA GLU A 90 -1.92 -9.95 -13.22
C GLU A 90 -2.81 -9.17 -12.24
N GLN A 91 -2.74 -7.85 -12.36
CA GLN A 91 -3.61 -6.94 -11.63
C GLN A 91 -5.06 -7.09 -12.10
N ALA A 92 -5.98 -7.30 -11.17
CA ALA A 92 -7.41 -7.31 -11.47
C ALA A 92 -7.99 -5.89 -11.39
N ARG A 93 -8.86 -5.56 -12.33
CA ARG A 93 -9.53 -4.26 -12.40
C ARG A 93 -11.04 -4.39 -12.19
N LEU A 94 -11.66 -3.31 -11.75
CA LEU A 94 -13.12 -3.22 -11.68
C LEU A 94 -13.73 -3.37 -13.07
N LYS A 95 -14.82 -4.12 -13.16
CA LYS A 95 -15.63 -4.21 -14.37
C LYS A 95 -16.46 -2.94 -14.48
N THR A 96 -16.31 -2.19 -15.55
CA THR A 96 -17.13 -1.01 -15.84
C THR A 96 -18.34 -1.41 -16.67
N SER A 97 -19.50 -0.86 -16.31
CA SER A 97 -20.73 -1.06 -17.08
C SER A 97 -20.76 -0.17 -18.33
N SER A 98 -21.30 -0.70 -19.43
CA SER A 98 -21.63 0.13 -20.60
C SER A 98 -22.83 1.05 -20.35
N LYS A 99 -23.63 0.75 -19.32
CA LYS A 99 -24.78 1.55 -18.88
C LYS A 99 -24.46 2.22 -17.55
N ILE A 100 -24.53 3.52 -17.49
CA ILE A 100 -24.31 4.30 -16.26
C ILE A 100 -25.50 4.12 -15.30
N PRO A 101 -25.25 3.95 -14.00
CA PRO A 101 -23.98 3.83 -13.31
C PRO A 101 -23.41 2.41 -13.29
N THR A 102 -22.09 2.28 -13.09
CA THR A 102 -21.47 1.04 -12.64
C THR A 102 -21.77 0.84 -11.18
N VAL A 103 -22.34 -0.32 -10.81
CA VAL A 103 -22.74 -0.64 -9.43
C VAL A 103 -21.73 -1.56 -8.77
N ILE A 104 -21.20 -1.13 -7.64
CA ILE A 104 -20.28 -1.89 -6.78
C ILE A 104 -20.99 -2.20 -5.47
N MET A 105 -21.05 -3.45 -5.06
CA MET A 105 -21.59 -3.88 -3.77
C MET A 105 -20.44 -4.29 -2.84
N MET A 106 -20.31 -3.60 -1.70
CA MET A 106 -19.34 -3.92 -0.65
C MET A 106 -19.98 -4.89 0.34
N CYS A 107 -19.47 -6.11 0.43
CA CYS A 107 -19.96 -7.11 1.37
C CYS A 107 -18.86 -7.60 2.32
N GLY A 108 -19.23 -8.29 3.41
CA GLY A 108 -18.28 -8.82 4.41
C GLY A 108 -18.79 -8.72 5.82
N LEU A 109 -18.04 -9.26 6.78
CA LEU A 109 -18.42 -9.29 8.19
C LEU A 109 -18.34 -7.91 8.85
N GLN A 110 -18.96 -7.79 10.02
CA GLN A 110 -18.85 -6.60 10.84
C GLN A 110 -17.39 -6.35 11.25
N GLY A 111 -16.95 -5.10 11.21
CA GLY A 111 -15.57 -4.73 11.57
C GLY A 111 -14.52 -5.01 10.49
N SER A 112 -14.89 -5.61 9.34
CA SER A 112 -13.96 -5.82 8.23
C SER A 112 -13.50 -4.53 7.53
N GLY A 113 -14.15 -3.40 7.79
CA GLY A 113 -13.79 -2.11 7.22
C GLY A 113 -14.56 -1.69 5.98
N LYS A 114 -15.74 -2.26 5.70
CA LYS A 114 -16.57 -1.94 4.53
C LYS A 114 -16.79 -0.44 4.33
N THR A 115 -17.38 0.22 5.31
CA THR A 115 -17.73 1.66 5.24
C THR A 115 -16.50 2.53 4.98
N THR A 116 -15.39 2.25 5.65
CA THR A 116 -14.13 2.97 5.43
C THR A 116 -13.59 2.73 4.01
N HIS A 117 -13.65 1.48 3.52
CA HIS A 117 -13.14 1.15 2.19
C HIS A 117 -14.10 1.56 1.08
N SER A 118 -15.41 1.69 1.36
CA SER A 118 -16.36 2.34 0.44
C SER A 118 -15.93 3.80 0.18
N ALA A 119 -15.57 4.54 1.23
CA ALA A 119 -15.07 5.91 1.10
C ALA A 119 -13.69 5.99 0.44
N LYS A 120 -12.75 5.08 0.79
CA LYS A 120 -11.43 4.99 0.15
C LYS A 120 -11.56 4.71 -1.35
N LEU A 121 -12.44 3.76 -1.73
CA LEU A 121 -12.72 3.43 -3.12
C LEU A 121 -13.34 4.60 -3.86
N ALA A 122 -14.29 5.32 -3.24
CA ALA A 122 -14.85 6.54 -3.82
C ALA A 122 -13.76 7.60 -4.06
N LYS A 123 -12.84 7.81 -3.12
CA LYS A 123 -11.71 8.71 -3.29
C LYS A 123 -10.80 8.30 -4.44
N HIS A 124 -10.50 7.00 -4.54
CA HIS A 124 -9.69 6.44 -5.62
C HIS A 124 -10.33 6.65 -6.99
N LEU A 125 -11.64 6.37 -7.13
CA LEU A 125 -12.38 6.61 -8.37
C LEU A 125 -12.45 8.11 -8.73
N LYS A 126 -12.61 9.00 -7.74
CA LYS A 126 -12.55 10.45 -7.99
C LYS A 126 -11.19 10.89 -8.52
N ALA A 127 -10.10 10.33 -8.02
CA ALA A 127 -8.76 10.64 -8.53
C ALA A 127 -8.58 10.22 -10.00
N GLN A 128 -9.35 9.22 -10.45
CA GLN A 128 -9.41 8.78 -11.86
C GLN A 128 -10.40 9.59 -12.72
N GLY A 129 -11.05 10.62 -12.14
CA GLY A 129 -11.99 11.50 -12.84
C GLY A 129 -13.44 11.04 -12.82
N HIS A 130 -13.77 10.00 -12.04
CA HIS A 130 -15.14 9.49 -11.88
C HIS A 130 -15.96 10.28 -10.86
N ARG A 131 -17.27 10.09 -10.89
CA ARG A 131 -18.25 10.73 -9.99
C ARG A 131 -18.99 9.66 -9.18
N PRO A 132 -18.37 9.10 -8.11
CA PRO A 132 -18.99 8.06 -7.30
C PRO A 132 -20.06 8.62 -6.36
N LEU A 133 -21.12 7.82 -6.16
CA LEU A 133 -22.16 7.98 -5.15
C LEU A 133 -22.05 6.88 -4.11
N LEU A 134 -21.89 7.22 -2.85
CA LEU A 134 -21.96 6.28 -1.73
C LEU A 134 -23.42 6.07 -1.34
N VAL A 135 -23.80 4.82 -1.02
CA VAL A 135 -25.18 4.46 -0.68
C VAL A 135 -25.24 3.71 0.64
N ALA A 136 -26.01 4.24 1.58
CA ALA A 136 -26.16 3.66 2.91
C ALA A 136 -27.19 2.52 2.90
N CYS A 137 -26.72 1.29 2.77
CA CYS A 137 -27.55 0.08 2.85
C CYS A 137 -27.48 -0.62 4.22
N ASP A 138 -26.62 -0.21 5.16
CA ASP A 138 -26.59 -0.69 6.56
C ASP A 138 -27.62 0.10 7.38
N ILE A 139 -28.86 -0.36 7.32
CA ILE A 139 -30.01 0.27 7.99
C ILE A 139 -30.19 -0.17 9.44
N TYR A 140 -29.54 -1.24 9.85
CA TYR A 140 -29.72 -1.84 11.18
C TYR A 140 -28.96 -1.09 12.26
N ARG A 141 -27.96 -0.32 11.88
CA ARG A 141 -27.14 0.47 12.78
C ARG A 141 -27.24 1.95 12.42
N PRO A 142 -28.02 2.75 13.17
CA PRO A 142 -28.16 4.18 12.89
C PRO A 142 -26.81 4.92 12.80
N ALA A 143 -25.85 4.51 13.63
CA ALA A 143 -24.50 5.05 13.58
C ALA A 143 -23.74 4.75 12.27
N ALA A 144 -24.11 3.68 11.51
CA ALA A 144 -23.45 3.34 10.26
C ALA A 144 -23.77 4.36 9.15
N ILE A 145 -25.01 4.81 9.07
CA ILE A 145 -25.44 5.86 8.11
C ILE A 145 -24.67 7.14 8.39
N GLU A 146 -24.63 7.59 9.66
CA GLU A 146 -23.86 8.78 10.03
C GLU A 146 -22.35 8.60 9.82
N GLN A 147 -21.82 7.43 10.09
CA GLN A 147 -20.42 7.11 9.79
C GLN A 147 -20.12 7.25 8.29
N LEU A 148 -20.98 6.70 7.42
CA LEU A 148 -20.82 6.82 5.96
C LEU A 148 -20.90 8.29 5.52
N LYS A 149 -21.78 9.11 6.10
CA LYS A 149 -21.86 10.56 5.83
C LYS A 149 -20.57 11.26 6.22
N VAL A 150 -20.01 10.96 7.39
CA VAL A 150 -18.76 11.57 7.86
C VAL A 150 -17.60 11.25 6.93
N VAL A 151 -17.40 9.97 6.60
CA VAL A 151 -16.31 9.58 5.71
C VAL A 151 -16.56 10.02 4.26
N GLY A 152 -17.81 10.03 3.80
CA GLY A 152 -18.20 10.55 2.50
C GLY A 152 -17.88 12.04 2.35
N LYS A 153 -18.20 12.83 3.38
CA LYS A 153 -17.83 14.25 3.43
C LYS A 153 -16.32 14.46 3.41
N ALA A 154 -15.57 13.63 4.12
CA ALA A 154 -14.12 13.74 4.18
C ALA A 154 -13.43 13.46 2.83
N VAL A 155 -14.04 12.62 1.96
CA VAL A 155 -13.58 12.35 0.59
C VAL A 155 -14.35 13.17 -0.46
N GLU A 156 -15.26 14.06 -0.02
CA GLU A 156 -16.12 14.87 -0.88
C GLU A 156 -16.93 14.01 -1.87
N ALA A 157 -17.38 12.82 -1.45
CA ALA A 157 -18.29 11.97 -2.19
C ALA A 157 -19.70 12.10 -1.58
N PRO A 158 -20.73 12.35 -2.40
CA PRO A 158 -22.10 12.43 -1.91
C PRO A 158 -22.57 11.08 -1.37
N VAL A 159 -23.47 11.12 -0.39
CA VAL A 159 -24.05 9.94 0.23
C VAL A 159 -25.56 9.97 -0.01
N PHE A 160 -26.08 8.91 -0.61
CA PHE A 160 -27.49 8.68 -0.78
C PHE A 160 -28.02 7.87 0.41
N GLU A 161 -29.04 8.38 1.08
CA GLU A 161 -29.76 7.69 2.15
C GLU A 161 -31.24 8.05 2.11
N ILE A 162 -32.09 7.12 2.47
CA ILE A 162 -33.55 7.29 2.57
C ILE A 162 -34.11 6.67 3.85
N GLY A 163 -33.32 6.70 4.91
CA GLY A 163 -33.71 6.17 6.23
C GLY A 163 -33.67 4.64 6.30
N THR A 164 -34.66 4.04 6.96
CA THR A 164 -34.70 2.60 7.29
C THR A 164 -35.50 1.77 6.28
N GLU A 165 -35.59 2.20 5.05
CA GLU A 165 -36.18 1.42 3.96
C GLU A 165 -35.33 0.15 3.71
N LYS A 166 -35.95 -0.88 3.10
CA LYS A 166 -35.24 -2.13 2.78
C LYS A 166 -34.06 -1.90 1.88
N PRO A 167 -32.88 -2.55 2.11
CA PRO A 167 -31.65 -2.33 1.34
C PRO A 167 -31.82 -2.49 -0.18
N GLU A 168 -32.63 -3.46 -0.62
CA GLU A 168 -32.94 -3.64 -2.04
C GLU A 168 -33.72 -2.47 -2.65
N ILE A 169 -34.56 -1.78 -1.88
CA ILE A 169 -35.30 -0.58 -2.30
C ILE A 169 -34.33 0.61 -2.36
N ILE A 170 -33.47 0.75 -1.34
CA ILE A 170 -32.45 1.80 -1.29
C ILE A 170 -31.54 1.69 -2.53
N ALA A 171 -31.04 0.48 -2.83
CA ALA A 171 -30.20 0.23 -3.98
C ALA A 171 -30.90 0.62 -5.30
N LYS A 172 -32.15 0.23 -5.47
CA LYS A 172 -32.95 0.58 -6.68
C LYS A 172 -33.15 2.09 -6.85
N LYS A 173 -33.51 2.77 -5.75
CA LYS A 173 -33.73 4.24 -5.78
C LYS A 173 -32.39 5.00 -5.97
N SER A 174 -31.27 4.49 -5.43
CA SER A 174 -29.97 5.12 -5.61
C SER A 174 -29.47 5.09 -7.05
N ILE A 175 -29.79 4.02 -7.82
CA ILE A 175 -29.44 3.94 -9.24
C ILE A 175 -30.24 4.96 -10.06
N ALA A 176 -31.53 5.14 -9.76
CA ALA A 176 -32.32 6.20 -10.41
C ALA A 176 -31.74 7.58 -10.09
N HIS A 177 -31.46 7.84 -8.80
CA HIS A 177 -30.83 9.07 -8.37
C HIS A 177 -29.45 9.30 -9.06
N ALA A 178 -28.63 8.25 -9.17
CA ALA A 178 -27.34 8.36 -9.84
C ALA A 178 -27.47 8.76 -11.30
N ARG A 179 -28.45 8.24 -12.02
CA ARG A 179 -28.75 8.63 -13.42
C ARG A 179 -29.21 10.08 -13.52
N ASP A 180 -30.12 10.51 -12.64
CA ASP A 180 -30.68 11.86 -12.67
C ASP A 180 -29.62 12.93 -12.38
N TYR A 181 -28.62 12.63 -11.51
CA TYR A 181 -27.58 13.57 -11.12
C TYR A 181 -26.22 13.30 -11.81
N GLY A 182 -26.14 12.34 -12.72
CA GLY A 182 -24.96 12.05 -13.53
C GLY A 182 -23.79 11.46 -12.74
N TYR A 183 -24.06 10.61 -11.76
CA TYR A 183 -23.03 9.78 -11.09
C TYR A 183 -22.78 8.54 -11.93
N ASP A 184 -21.52 8.24 -12.20
CA ASP A 184 -21.11 7.12 -13.06
C ASP A 184 -20.79 5.84 -12.28
N PHE A 185 -20.55 5.96 -10.97
CA PHE A 185 -20.37 4.85 -10.04
C PHE A 185 -21.34 4.95 -8.86
N VAL A 186 -21.85 3.80 -8.43
CA VAL A 186 -22.67 3.63 -7.22
C VAL A 186 -22.00 2.60 -6.35
N ILE A 187 -21.66 2.94 -5.10
CA ILE A 187 -21.03 2.05 -4.13
C ILE A 187 -22.04 1.78 -3.01
N LEU A 188 -22.57 0.55 -2.98
CA LEU A 188 -23.50 0.10 -1.98
C LEU A 188 -22.74 -0.38 -0.74
N ASP A 189 -22.78 0.39 0.35
CA ASP A 189 -22.20 0.00 1.65
C ASP A 189 -23.24 -0.82 2.42
N THR A 190 -23.09 -2.16 2.38
CA THR A 190 -24.07 -3.09 2.96
C THR A 190 -23.81 -3.38 4.43
N ALA A 191 -24.84 -3.88 5.11
CA ALA A 191 -24.71 -4.34 6.48
C ALA A 191 -23.65 -5.43 6.63
N GLY A 192 -23.05 -5.51 7.81
CA GLY A 192 -22.20 -6.61 8.22
C GLY A 192 -22.70 -7.20 9.53
N ARG A 193 -22.67 -8.51 9.63
CA ARG A 193 -22.96 -9.24 10.87
C ARG A 193 -21.68 -9.85 11.43
N LEU A 194 -21.72 -10.26 12.70
CA LEU A 194 -20.57 -10.88 13.38
C LEU A 194 -20.21 -12.24 12.77
N HIS A 195 -21.21 -12.94 12.24
CA HIS A 195 -21.05 -14.25 11.61
C HIS A 195 -21.81 -14.30 10.28
N ILE A 196 -21.44 -15.26 9.45
CA ILE A 196 -22.16 -15.57 8.22
C ILE A 196 -23.43 -16.31 8.63
N ASP A 197 -24.57 -15.67 8.44
CA ASP A 197 -25.90 -16.26 8.68
C ASP A 197 -26.78 -16.18 7.42
N THR A 198 -27.86 -16.91 7.42
CA THR A 198 -28.79 -16.97 6.28
C THR A 198 -29.45 -15.63 6.00
N GLU A 199 -29.76 -14.84 7.03
CA GLU A 199 -30.41 -13.54 6.87
C GLU A 199 -29.50 -12.53 6.13
N LEU A 200 -28.21 -12.49 6.49
CA LEU A 200 -27.23 -11.64 5.78
C LEU A 200 -27.13 -12.05 4.32
N MET A 201 -26.98 -13.35 4.06
CA MET A 201 -26.83 -13.85 2.70
C MET A 201 -28.08 -13.64 1.85
N ASP A 202 -29.24 -13.81 2.42
CA ASP A 202 -30.53 -13.56 1.74
C ASP A 202 -30.73 -12.07 1.46
N GLU A 203 -30.27 -11.17 2.37
CA GLU A 203 -30.34 -9.74 2.13
C GLU A 203 -29.45 -9.36 0.95
N LEU A 204 -28.19 -9.82 0.93
CA LEU A 204 -27.25 -9.54 -0.18
C LEU A 204 -27.78 -10.10 -1.50
N LYS A 205 -28.38 -11.30 -1.50
CA LYS A 205 -29.05 -11.86 -2.68
C LYS A 205 -30.23 -11.01 -3.15
N ARG A 206 -31.07 -10.50 -2.23
CA ARG A 206 -32.16 -9.60 -2.61
C ARG A 206 -31.67 -8.34 -3.28
N ILE A 207 -30.55 -7.77 -2.81
CA ILE A 207 -29.93 -6.60 -3.45
C ILE A 207 -29.49 -6.97 -4.88
N THR A 208 -28.78 -8.10 -5.08
CA THR A 208 -28.30 -8.51 -6.41
C THR A 208 -29.43 -8.88 -7.37
N GLN A 209 -30.59 -9.32 -6.85
CA GLN A 209 -31.78 -9.57 -7.65
C GLN A 209 -32.54 -8.28 -8.02
N ALA A 210 -32.48 -7.27 -7.15
CA ALA A 210 -33.19 -6.01 -7.35
C ALA A 210 -32.49 -5.06 -8.32
N VAL A 211 -31.15 -5.15 -8.41
CA VAL A 211 -30.30 -4.29 -9.24
C VAL A 211 -29.19 -5.09 -9.91
N GLU A 212 -28.78 -4.67 -11.11
CA GLU A 212 -27.61 -5.24 -11.79
C GLU A 212 -26.33 -4.77 -11.07
N VAL A 213 -25.69 -5.64 -10.31
CA VAL A 213 -24.41 -5.36 -9.62
C VAL A 213 -23.28 -5.80 -10.54
N ASN A 214 -22.40 -4.86 -10.90
CA ASN A 214 -21.28 -5.12 -11.82
C ASN A 214 -20.05 -5.70 -11.10
N ASN A 215 -19.88 -5.34 -9.81
CA ASN A 215 -18.80 -5.85 -8.99
C ASN A 215 -19.30 -6.13 -7.58
N ILE A 216 -19.21 -7.38 -7.15
CA ILE A 216 -19.42 -7.80 -5.75
C ILE A 216 -18.05 -7.91 -5.10
N LEU A 217 -17.71 -6.95 -4.24
CA LEU A 217 -16.41 -6.87 -3.58
C LEU A 217 -16.52 -7.32 -2.12
N LEU A 218 -15.84 -8.41 -1.81
CA LEU A 218 -15.74 -8.89 -0.44
C LEU A 218 -14.62 -8.16 0.31
N VAL A 219 -14.97 -7.51 1.39
CA VAL A 219 -14.03 -6.81 2.28
C VAL A 219 -13.67 -7.72 3.44
N VAL A 220 -12.40 -8.10 3.52
CA VAL A 220 -11.87 -9.06 4.49
C VAL A 220 -10.73 -8.45 5.28
N ASP A 221 -10.77 -8.61 6.60
CA ASP A 221 -9.68 -8.24 7.50
C ASP A 221 -8.54 -9.26 7.38
N SER A 222 -7.35 -8.85 6.99
CA SER A 222 -6.20 -9.74 6.83
C SER A 222 -5.68 -10.28 8.17
N MET A 223 -5.95 -9.58 9.27
CA MET A 223 -5.44 -9.94 10.61
C MET A 223 -6.14 -11.17 11.20
N VAL A 224 -7.31 -11.58 10.67
CA VAL A 224 -8.02 -12.77 11.16
C VAL A 224 -7.43 -14.09 10.62
N GLY A 225 -6.34 -14.03 9.84
CA GLY A 225 -5.60 -15.21 9.39
C GLY A 225 -6.44 -16.17 8.54
N GLN A 226 -6.49 -17.46 8.90
CA GLN A 226 -7.22 -18.48 8.15
C GLN A 226 -8.74 -18.28 8.13
N ASP A 227 -9.32 -17.57 9.10
CA ASP A 227 -10.75 -17.26 9.08
C ASP A 227 -11.11 -16.35 7.90
N ALA A 228 -10.18 -15.49 7.43
CA ALA A 228 -10.35 -14.72 6.22
C ALA A 228 -10.60 -15.62 5.00
N VAL A 229 -9.91 -16.75 4.92
CA VAL A 229 -10.07 -17.74 3.84
C VAL A 229 -11.42 -18.44 3.90
N ASN A 230 -11.84 -18.84 5.11
CA ASN A 230 -13.13 -19.49 5.33
C ASN A 230 -14.29 -18.54 5.00
N ILE A 231 -14.19 -17.28 5.46
CA ILE A 231 -15.16 -16.22 5.13
C ILE A 231 -15.26 -16.05 3.62
N ALA A 232 -14.13 -15.87 2.95
CA ALA A 232 -14.10 -15.63 1.52
C ALA A 232 -14.68 -16.81 0.72
N LYS A 233 -14.37 -18.04 1.13
CA LYS A 233 -14.95 -19.24 0.54
C LYS A 233 -16.49 -19.26 0.67
N SER A 234 -17.01 -19.03 1.88
CA SER A 234 -18.45 -19.04 2.13
C SER A 234 -19.19 -17.93 1.35
N PHE A 235 -18.64 -16.72 1.31
CA PHE A 235 -19.23 -15.64 0.52
C PHE A 235 -19.21 -15.97 -0.98
N ASN A 236 -18.11 -16.54 -1.48
CA ASN A 236 -17.99 -16.89 -2.89
C ASN A 236 -18.95 -18.01 -3.32
N GLU A 237 -19.17 -19.01 -2.47
CA GLU A 237 -20.12 -20.10 -2.73
C GLU A 237 -21.57 -19.63 -2.83
N ILE A 238 -21.91 -18.53 -2.14
CA ILE A 238 -23.29 -18.02 -2.05
C ILE A 238 -23.57 -16.88 -3.03
N LEU A 239 -22.61 -15.96 -3.21
CA LEU A 239 -22.79 -14.71 -3.96
C LEU A 239 -21.97 -14.62 -5.25
N GLU A 240 -21.07 -15.58 -5.51
CA GLU A 240 -20.16 -15.52 -6.65
C GLU A 240 -19.41 -14.18 -6.73
N ILE A 241 -18.67 -13.83 -5.68
CA ILE A 241 -17.96 -12.56 -5.59
C ILE A 241 -17.05 -12.32 -6.80
N ASP A 242 -16.86 -11.05 -7.20
CA ASP A 242 -16.01 -10.66 -8.33
C ASP A 242 -14.58 -10.38 -7.91
N GLY A 243 -14.39 -9.90 -6.69
CA GLY A 243 -13.07 -9.56 -6.17
C GLY A 243 -13.05 -9.36 -4.66
N ILE A 244 -11.85 -9.19 -4.14
CA ILE A 244 -11.58 -9.11 -2.70
C ILE A 244 -10.80 -7.82 -2.41
N ILE A 245 -11.19 -7.14 -1.34
CA ILE A 245 -10.43 -6.06 -0.72
C ILE A 245 -9.87 -6.58 0.59
N LEU A 246 -8.54 -6.65 0.69
CA LEU A 246 -7.87 -6.98 1.95
C LEU A 246 -7.64 -5.71 2.75
N THR A 247 -8.12 -5.68 4.00
CA THR A 247 -7.96 -4.53 4.90
C THR A 247 -6.91 -4.81 5.97
N LYS A 248 -6.42 -3.75 6.61
CA LYS A 248 -5.47 -3.81 7.74
C LYS A 248 -4.15 -4.53 7.43
N LEU A 249 -3.72 -4.49 6.17
CA LEU A 249 -2.45 -5.10 5.78
C LEU A 249 -1.23 -4.45 6.47
N ASP A 250 -1.34 -3.20 6.88
CA ASP A 250 -0.33 -2.48 7.66
C ASP A 250 -0.08 -3.11 9.05
N GLY A 251 -1.11 -3.73 9.66
CA GLY A 251 -1.04 -4.48 10.92
C GLY A 251 -0.72 -5.96 10.75
N ASP A 252 -0.88 -6.53 9.55
CA ASP A 252 -0.65 -7.95 9.29
C ASP A 252 0.81 -8.25 8.98
N THR A 253 1.56 -8.65 10.00
CA THR A 253 2.97 -9.06 9.84
C THR A 253 3.13 -10.47 9.27
N ARG A 254 2.07 -11.28 9.23
CA ARG A 254 2.08 -12.67 8.76
C ARG A 254 1.79 -12.78 7.27
N GLY A 255 0.71 -12.13 6.80
CA GLY A 255 0.36 -12.06 5.38
C GLY A 255 -0.24 -13.33 4.76
N GLY A 256 -0.50 -14.34 5.58
CA GLY A 256 -1.00 -15.64 5.09
C GLY A 256 -2.37 -15.59 4.45
N ALA A 257 -3.23 -14.68 4.91
CA ALA A 257 -4.55 -14.45 4.32
C ALA A 257 -4.44 -14.05 2.84
N ALA A 258 -3.54 -13.10 2.50
CA ALA A 258 -3.35 -12.65 1.13
C ALA A 258 -2.93 -13.77 0.18
N LEU A 259 -2.04 -14.66 0.64
CA LEU A 259 -1.58 -15.82 -0.14
C LEU A 259 -2.65 -16.90 -0.30
N SER A 260 -3.49 -17.09 0.72
CA SER A 260 -4.44 -18.21 0.78
C SER A 260 -5.79 -17.90 0.17
N VAL A 261 -6.31 -16.66 0.36
CA VAL A 261 -7.67 -16.28 -0.03
C VAL A 261 -7.91 -16.50 -1.52
N ARG A 262 -7.00 -16.03 -2.38
CA ARG A 262 -7.13 -16.23 -3.82
C ARG A 262 -6.96 -17.69 -4.22
N ALA A 263 -5.97 -18.38 -3.65
CA ALA A 263 -5.72 -19.79 -3.97
C ALA A 263 -6.91 -20.69 -3.66
N VAL A 264 -7.67 -20.36 -2.60
CA VAL A 264 -8.85 -21.15 -2.18
C VAL A 264 -10.12 -20.73 -2.92
N THR A 265 -10.32 -19.44 -3.17
CA THR A 265 -11.56 -18.93 -3.79
C THR A 265 -11.49 -18.85 -5.31
N GLY A 266 -10.29 -18.79 -5.89
CA GLY A 266 -10.09 -18.48 -7.31
C GLY A 266 -10.37 -17.00 -7.67
N LYS A 267 -10.79 -16.18 -6.70
CA LYS A 267 -11.17 -14.78 -6.93
C LYS A 267 -9.99 -13.83 -6.71
N PRO A 268 -9.84 -12.79 -7.56
CA PRO A 268 -8.70 -11.90 -7.47
C PRO A 268 -8.79 -10.97 -6.25
N ILE A 269 -7.64 -10.64 -5.68
CA ILE A 269 -7.52 -9.49 -4.79
C ILE A 269 -7.39 -8.25 -5.68
N MET A 270 -8.29 -7.28 -5.52
CA MET A 270 -8.31 -6.07 -6.32
C MET A 270 -7.63 -4.90 -5.62
N PHE A 271 -7.86 -4.77 -4.30
CA PHE A 271 -7.35 -3.66 -3.52
C PHE A 271 -6.79 -4.12 -2.18
N ALA A 272 -5.86 -3.34 -1.66
CA ALA A 272 -5.22 -3.52 -0.36
C ALA A 272 -5.33 -2.25 0.48
N GLY A 273 -5.97 -2.34 1.65
CA GLY A 273 -5.97 -1.28 2.66
C GLY A 273 -4.68 -1.34 3.46
N VAL A 274 -3.83 -0.35 3.28
CA VAL A 274 -2.46 -0.32 3.83
C VAL A 274 -2.29 0.68 4.98
N GLY A 275 -3.38 1.13 5.56
CA GLY A 275 -3.40 2.04 6.70
C GLY A 275 -4.79 2.59 7.01
N GLU A 276 -4.88 3.49 8.00
CA GLU A 276 -6.15 4.04 8.48
C GLU A 276 -6.65 5.26 7.68
N LYS A 277 -5.76 5.98 6.99
CA LYS A 277 -6.13 7.19 6.26
C LYS A 277 -6.94 6.87 5.02
N LEU A 278 -7.77 7.83 4.59
CA LEU A 278 -8.67 7.67 3.44
C LEU A 278 -7.96 7.64 2.08
N ASP A 279 -6.69 7.92 2.00
CA ASP A 279 -5.81 7.78 0.82
C ASP A 279 -4.98 6.49 0.84
N GLU A 280 -5.03 5.70 1.90
CA GLU A 280 -4.27 4.47 2.05
C GLU A 280 -5.08 3.26 1.54
N LEU A 281 -5.38 3.27 0.23
CA LEU A 281 -5.91 2.16 -0.54
C LEU A 281 -5.04 2.01 -1.78
N ASP A 282 -4.31 0.92 -1.86
CA ASP A 282 -3.47 0.59 -3.01
C ASP A 282 -4.19 -0.45 -3.90
N GLU A 283 -4.02 -0.34 -5.22
CA GLU A 283 -4.35 -1.43 -6.14
C GLU A 283 -3.43 -2.62 -5.86
N PHE A 284 -3.98 -3.83 -5.92
CA PHE A 284 -3.21 -5.02 -5.60
C PHE A 284 -2.41 -5.51 -6.81
N HIS A 285 -1.09 -5.44 -6.72
CA HIS A 285 -0.15 -5.90 -7.74
C HIS A 285 0.56 -7.18 -7.26
N PRO A 286 0.20 -8.36 -7.79
CA PRO A 286 0.78 -9.64 -7.35
C PRO A 286 2.30 -9.70 -7.43
N ASP A 287 2.89 -9.19 -8.49
CA ASP A 287 4.35 -9.17 -8.75
C ASP A 287 5.12 -8.30 -7.74
N ARG A 288 4.57 -7.12 -7.41
CA ARG A 288 5.12 -6.22 -6.40
C ARG A 288 5.02 -6.82 -5.01
N MET A 289 3.88 -7.44 -4.72
CA MET A 289 3.66 -8.10 -3.44
C MET A 289 4.60 -9.30 -3.27
N ALA A 290 4.82 -10.12 -4.30
CA ALA A 290 5.80 -11.19 -4.30
C ALA A 290 7.22 -10.65 -4.04
N SER A 291 7.59 -9.54 -4.69
CA SER A 291 8.89 -8.88 -4.48
C SER A 291 9.07 -8.37 -3.04
N ARG A 292 8.01 -7.79 -2.44
CA ARG A 292 8.01 -7.35 -1.03
C ARG A 292 8.19 -8.53 -0.07
N ILE A 293 7.44 -9.63 -0.28
CA ILE A 293 7.56 -10.86 0.52
C ILE A 293 8.98 -11.44 0.47
N LEU A 294 9.67 -11.31 -0.66
CA LEU A 294 11.06 -11.77 -0.82
C LEU A 294 12.12 -10.77 -0.33
N GLY A 295 11.71 -9.63 0.26
CA GLY A 295 12.62 -8.58 0.71
C GLY A 295 13.37 -7.87 -0.43
N MET A 296 12.84 -7.91 -1.65
CA MET A 296 13.42 -7.27 -2.83
C MET A 296 12.99 -5.80 -2.97
N GLY A 297 12.11 -5.33 -2.09
CA GLY A 297 11.53 -3.99 -2.15
C GLY A 297 10.44 -3.84 -3.21
N ASP A 298 9.88 -2.65 -3.29
CA ASP A 298 8.83 -2.29 -4.24
C ASP A 298 9.16 -0.94 -4.90
N VAL A 299 10.18 -0.95 -5.73
CA VAL A 299 10.68 0.27 -6.40
C VAL A 299 9.65 0.83 -7.39
N LEU A 300 8.83 -0.02 -8.02
CA LEU A 300 7.83 0.43 -8.99
C LEU A 300 6.71 1.22 -8.31
N SER A 301 6.17 0.72 -7.19
CA SER A 301 5.19 1.49 -6.41
C SER A 301 5.75 2.80 -5.87
N LEU A 302 7.05 2.83 -5.53
CA LEU A 302 7.70 4.07 -5.12
C LEU A 302 7.79 5.08 -6.28
N ILE A 303 8.14 4.62 -7.48
CA ILE A 303 8.21 5.47 -8.68
C ILE A 303 6.81 6.00 -9.00
N GLU A 304 5.78 5.16 -9.03
CA GLU A 304 4.40 5.59 -9.32
C GLU A 304 3.85 6.58 -8.28
N LYS A 305 4.10 6.33 -7.00
CA LYS A 305 3.75 7.30 -5.94
C LYS A 305 4.52 8.61 -6.09
N ALA A 306 5.78 8.54 -6.51
CA ALA A 306 6.56 9.74 -6.81
C ALA A 306 5.98 10.48 -8.02
N GLU A 307 5.67 9.79 -9.11
CA GLU A 307 5.10 10.39 -10.32
C GLU A 307 3.71 11.01 -10.10
N SER A 308 2.84 10.34 -9.32
CA SER A 308 1.49 10.84 -9.04
C SER A 308 1.47 12.08 -8.13
N GLU A 309 2.47 12.24 -7.26
CA GLU A 309 2.54 13.33 -6.26
C GLU A 309 3.56 14.42 -6.64
N LEU A 310 4.46 14.14 -7.59
CA LEU A 310 5.44 15.10 -8.07
C LEU A 310 4.83 16.02 -9.12
N ASP A 311 4.74 17.30 -8.80
CA ASP A 311 4.55 18.36 -9.77
C ASP A 311 5.88 18.52 -10.55
N GLU A 312 5.95 17.93 -11.77
CA GLU A 312 7.16 17.96 -12.61
C GLU A 312 7.76 19.36 -12.72
N LYS A 313 6.92 20.39 -12.87
CA LYS A 313 7.36 21.79 -12.97
C LYS A 313 8.05 22.26 -11.69
N LYS A 314 7.51 21.87 -10.53
CA LYS A 314 8.15 22.21 -9.24
C LYS A 314 9.41 21.41 -9.00
N ALA A 315 9.45 20.15 -9.43
CA ALA A 315 10.65 19.32 -9.32
C ALA A 315 11.80 19.90 -10.19
N GLU A 316 11.51 20.31 -11.43
CA GLU A 316 12.48 20.96 -12.31
C GLU A 316 12.95 22.32 -11.75
N GLU A 317 12.02 23.13 -11.22
CA GLU A 317 12.34 24.42 -10.61
C GLU A 317 13.25 24.24 -9.39
N THR A 318 12.93 23.28 -8.52
CA THR A 318 13.76 22.97 -7.34
C THR A 318 15.12 22.46 -7.73
N ALA A 319 15.22 21.59 -8.75
CA ALA A 319 16.50 21.11 -9.29
C ALA A 319 17.34 22.26 -9.87
N ARG A 320 16.73 23.20 -10.60
CA ARG A 320 17.37 24.39 -11.12
C ARG A 320 17.85 25.30 -9.98
N ARG A 321 17.01 25.57 -8.97
CA ARG A 321 17.38 26.39 -7.80
C ARG A 321 18.53 25.77 -7.01
N LEU A 322 18.56 24.44 -6.93
CA LEU A 322 19.65 23.69 -6.30
C LEU A 322 20.97 23.86 -7.07
N GLN A 323 20.94 23.75 -8.40
CA GLN A 323 22.11 23.98 -9.26
C GLN A 323 22.62 25.43 -9.20
N GLU A 324 21.71 26.40 -9.08
CA GLU A 324 22.02 27.82 -8.95
C GLU A 324 22.44 28.22 -7.51
N ASN A 325 22.58 27.29 -6.57
CA ASN A 325 22.83 27.55 -5.14
C ASN A 325 21.77 28.46 -4.47
N LYS A 326 20.55 28.50 -5.00
CA LYS A 326 19.43 29.31 -4.49
C LYS A 326 18.46 28.49 -3.62
N PHE A 327 18.83 27.25 -3.27
CA PHE A 327 18.00 26.40 -2.38
C PHE A 327 17.87 27.05 -1.00
N ASP A 328 16.62 27.23 -0.54
CA ASP A 328 16.29 27.88 0.72
C ASP A 328 15.38 27.04 1.64
N MET A 329 14.91 27.60 2.75
CA MET A 329 14.04 26.89 3.70
C MET A 329 12.61 26.69 3.17
N ASN A 330 12.16 27.46 2.16
CA ASN A 330 10.88 27.20 1.51
C ASN A 330 10.98 25.94 0.63
N ASP A 331 12.07 25.83 -0.13
CA ASP A 331 12.32 24.61 -0.94
C ASP A 331 12.39 23.36 -0.06
N LEU A 332 13.02 23.48 1.12
CA LEU A 332 13.08 22.39 2.10
C LEU A 332 11.69 22.03 2.63
N LEU A 333 10.86 23.03 2.92
CA LEU A 333 9.49 22.83 3.37
C LEU A 333 8.64 22.15 2.30
N ASP A 334 8.76 22.58 1.06
CA ASP A 334 8.04 22.00 -0.08
C ASP A 334 8.45 20.54 -0.30
N GLN A 335 9.74 20.20 -0.17
CA GLN A 335 10.23 18.82 -0.22
C GLN A 335 9.62 17.95 0.90
N PHE A 336 9.58 18.46 2.13
CA PHE A 336 8.93 17.74 3.24
C PHE A 336 7.44 17.53 3.01
N GLN A 337 6.74 18.51 2.43
CA GLN A 337 5.32 18.39 2.12
C GLN A 337 5.07 17.35 1.01
N GLN A 338 5.93 17.28 0.00
CA GLN A 338 5.88 16.27 -1.05
C GLN A 338 6.07 14.86 -0.47
N ILE A 339 7.11 14.65 0.36
CA ILE A 339 7.34 13.37 1.02
C ILE A 339 6.14 12.96 1.88
N LYS A 340 5.53 13.91 2.60
CA LYS A 340 4.35 13.67 3.43
C LYS A 340 3.12 13.23 2.61
N LYS A 341 2.96 13.74 1.39
CA LYS A 341 1.90 13.32 0.46
C LYS A 341 2.09 11.88 -0.04
N MET A 342 3.33 11.43 -0.23
CA MET A 342 3.67 10.06 -0.63
C MET A 342 3.37 9.01 0.47
N GLY A 343 2.98 9.44 1.66
CA GLY A 343 2.69 8.60 2.82
C GLY A 343 3.63 8.84 4.00
N SER A 344 3.67 7.90 4.97
CA SER A 344 4.60 8.01 6.09
C SER A 344 6.04 7.81 5.59
N LEU A 345 7.02 8.51 6.21
CA LEU A 345 8.43 8.34 5.86
C LEU A 345 8.88 6.88 6.00
N LYS A 346 8.35 6.18 6.99
CA LYS A 346 8.58 4.74 7.21
C LYS A 346 8.08 3.90 6.03
N SER A 347 6.89 4.23 5.49
CA SER A 347 6.32 3.55 4.32
C SER A 347 7.16 3.77 3.06
N VAL A 348 7.58 5.01 2.80
CA VAL A 348 8.42 5.36 1.63
C VAL A 348 9.78 4.66 1.69
N LEU A 349 10.44 4.70 2.86
CA LEU A 349 11.74 4.08 3.04
C LEU A 349 11.70 2.55 2.96
N SER A 350 10.58 1.92 3.39
CA SER A 350 10.43 0.46 3.31
C SER A 350 10.26 -0.07 1.88
N MET A 351 9.90 0.79 0.92
CA MET A 351 9.83 0.42 -0.50
C MET A 351 11.24 0.31 -1.13
N LEU A 352 12.27 0.86 -0.48
CA LEU A 352 13.64 0.78 -0.97
C LEU A 352 14.27 -0.58 -0.65
N PRO A 353 14.90 -1.25 -1.62
CA PRO A 353 15.54 -2.54 -1.43
C PRO A 353 16.61 -2.49 -0.34
N GLY A 354 16.53 -3.42 0.64
CA GLY A 354 17.51 -3.54 1.72
C GLY A 354 17.43 -2.51 2.86
N MET A 355 16.55 -1.50 2.74
CA MET A 355 16.34 -0.50 3.80
C MET A 355 15.35 -0.96 4.87
N GLU A 356 14.49 -1.90 4.55
CA GLU A 356 13.41 -2.40 5.42
C GLU A 356 13.92 -2.85 6.80
N LYS A 357 15.04 -3.59 6.84
CA LYS A 357 15.66 -4.05 8.10
C LYS A 357 16.28 -2.93 8.92
N GLN A 358 16.87 -1.94 8.26
CA GLN A 358 17.53 -0.82 8.95
C GLN A 358 16.53 0.16 9.57
N ILE A 359 15.30 0.21 9.03
CA ILE A 359 14.24 1.12 9.46
C ILE A 359 13.36 0.50 10.55
N ARG A 360 13.35 -0.83 10.66
CA ARG A 360 12.51 -1.57 11.60
C ARG A 360 12.75 -1.16 13.05
N ASP A 361 14.02 -1.05 13.42
CA ASP A 361 14.47 -0.72 14.78
C ASP A 361 14.64 0.79 15.02
N VAL A 362 14.46 1.59 13.96
CA VAL A 362 14.50 3.04 14.09
C VAL A 362 13.07 3.54 14.27
N ASP A 363 12.79 4.05 15.45
CA ASP A 363 11.57 4.80 15.71
C ASP A 363 11.62 6.11 14.91
N ILE A 364 11.12 6.05 13.67
CA ILE A 364 10.99 7.23 12.82
C ILE A 364 9.80 8.01 13.35
N ASP A 365 10.10 8.92 14.29
CA ASP A 365 9.11 9.81 14.88
C ASP A 365 8.55 10.75 13.80
N ASP A 366 7.37 10.42 13.25
CA ASP A 366 6.64 11.31 12.31
C ASP A 366 6.42 12.69 12.93
N ARG A 367 6.41 12.81 14.28
CA ARG A 367 6.39 14.09 14.99
C ARG A 367 7.66 14.91 14.76
N ALA A 368 8.79 14.27 14.39
CA ALA A 368 10.01 14.99 14.05
C ALA A 368 9.82 15.83 12.78
N MET A 369 9.13 15.30 11.77
CA MET A 369 8.77 16.06 10.56
C MET A 369 7.82 17.21 10.88
N LEU A 370 6.82 16.99 11.72
CA LEU A 370 5.89 18.04 12.16
C LEU A 370 6.63 19.16 12.92
N ARG A 371 7.63 18.81 13.75
CA ARG A 371 8.48 19.79 14.43
C ARG A 371 9.30 20.63 13.46
N VAL A 372 9.92 19.99 12.45
CA VAL A 372 10.67 20.70 11.39
C VAL A 372 9.74 21.65 10.63
N GLU A 373 8.57 21.19 10.23
CA GLU A 373 7.55 22.00 9.56
C GLU A 373 7.13 23.22 10.42
N ALA A 374 6.88 23.01 11.72
CA ALA A 374 6.52 24.07 12.66
C ALA A 374 7.65 25.11 12.81
N ILE A 375 8.92 24.66 12.89
CA ILE A 375 10.09 25.55 12.95
C ILE A 375 10.15 26.43 11.70
N ILE A 376 10.06 25.84 10.50
CA ILE A 376 10.15 26.60 9.24
C ILE A 376 8.97 27.55 9.09
N LYS A 377 7.74 27.13 9.44
CA LYS A 377 6.55 27.99 9.42
C LYS A 377 6.61 29.14 10.41
N SER A 378 7.32 28.98 11.52
CA SER A 378 7.57 30.05 12.51
C SER A 378 8.62 31.09 12.09
N MET A 379 9.35 30.81 10.99
CA MET A 379 10.26 31.78 10.38
C MET A 379 9.48 32.80 9.52
N THR A 380 9.95 34.04 9.46
CA THR A 380 9.46 35.04 8.50
C THR A 380 9.88 34.69 7.07
N LYS A 381 9.20 35.25 6.06
CA LYS A 381 9.57 35.04 4.64
C LYS A 381 11.04 35.38 4.36
N LYS A 382 11.58 36.45 4.98
CA LYS A 382 12.99 36.85 4.84
C LYS A 382 13.96 35.84 5.48
N GLU A 383 13.59 35.26 6.63
CA GLU A 383 14.40 34.28 7.34
C GLU A 383 14.43 32.93 6.61
N ARG A 384 13.32 32.55 5.98
CA ARG A 384 13.26 31.35 5.13
C ARG A 384 14.14 31.48 3.89
N ALA A 385 14.08 32.65 3.23
CA ALA A 385 14.87 32.91 2.03
C ALA A 385 16.38 33.07 2.31
N LYS A 386 16.73 33.59 3.50
CA LYS A 386 18.15 33.83 3.90
C LYS A 386 18.37 33.37 5.36
N PRO A 387 18.57 32.06 5.59
CA PRO A 387 18.77 31.54 6.95
C PRO A 387 20.01 32.08 7.65
N ASP A 388 20.97 32.61 6.93
CA ASP A 388 22.20 33.20 7.49
C ASP A 388 21.94 34.41 8.39
N ILE A 389 20.75 35.05 8.31
CA ILE A 389 20.38 36.16 9.17
C ILE A 389 19.87 35.74 10.57
N LEU A 390 19.79 34.43 10.84
CA LEU A 390 19.25 33.89 12.09
C LEU A 390 20.23 34.04 13.25
N ASN A 391 20.11 35.13 14.01
CA ASN A 391 20.83 35.36 15.26
C ASN A 391 20.15 34.68 16.47
N ALA A 392 20.78 34.72 17.62
CA ALA A 392 20.29 34.06 18.84
C ALA A 392 18.89 34.51 19.26
N SER A 393 18.53 35.79 19.11
CA SER A 393 17.19 36.33 19.44
C SER A 393 16.12 35.75 18.51
N ARG A 394 16.39 35.72 17.21
CA ARG A 394 15.46 35.15 16.21
C ARG A 394 15.26 33.66 16.42
N ARG A 395 16.32 32.90 16.72
CA ARG A 395 16.22 31.46 17.02
C ARG A 395 15.35 31.19 18.26
N ARG A 396 15.45 32.02 19.32
CA ARG A 396 14.57 31.91 20.50
C ARG A 396 13.11 32.18 20.14
N ARG A 397 12.84 33.23 19.35
CA ARG A 397 11.47 33.55 18.89
C ARG A 397 10.89 32.43 18.05
N ILE A 398 11.66 31.86 17.10
CA ILE A 398 11.23 30.75 16.24
C ILE A 398 10.95 29.52 17.11
N ALA A 399 11.82 29.20 18.07
CA ALA A 399 11.63 28.08 18.99
C ALA A 399 10.35 28.22 19.80
N ALA A 400 10.10 29.40 20.36
CA ALA A 400 8.87 29.71 21.10
C ALA A 400 7.61 29.59 20.21
N GLY A 401 7.67 30.13 18.98
CA GLY A 401 6.56 30.04 18.02
C GLY A 401 6.26 28.63 17.53
N ALA A 402 7.27 27.77 17.46
CA ALA A 402 7.15 26.36 17.03
C ALA A 402 6.87 25.38 18.19
N GLY A 403 6.88 25.84 19.45
CA GLY A 403 6.71 24.99 20.62
C GLY A 403 7.85 23.97 20.83
N VAL A 404 9.09 24.32 20.43
CA VAL A 404 10.27 23.46 20.49
C VAL A 404 11.42 24.14 21.25
N LYS A 405 12.48 23.40 21.54
CA LYS A 405 13.70 23.95 22.14
C LYS A 405 14.56 24.67 21.11
N VAL A 406 15.37 25.66 21.56
CA VAL A 406 16.32 26.38 20.69
C VAL A 406 17.35 25.41 20.06
N GLU A 407 17.63 24.33 20.74
CA GLU A 407 18.52 23.25 20.26
C GLU A 407 18.00 22.60 18.99
N ASP A 408 16.67 22.38 18.89
CA ASP A 408 16.02 21.80 17.71
C ASP A 408 16.15 22.74 16.50
N VAL A 409 15.96 24.04 16.72
CA VAL A 409 16.15 25.06 15.68
C VAL A 409 17.63 25.07 15.22
N ASN A 410 18.59 24.99 16.15
CA ASN A 410 20.00 24.95 15.81
C ASN A 410 20.38 23.65 15.06
N LYS A 411 19.77 22.53 15.41
CA LYS A 411 19.96 21.24 14.73
C LYS A 411 19.47 21.31 13.28
N LEU A 412 18.28 21.87 13.05
CA LEU A 412 17.73 22.05 11.70
C LEU A 412 18.64 22.93 10.85
N ILE A 413 19.09 24.08 11.37
CA ILE A 413 19.99 24.99 10.63
C ILE A 413 21.28 24.29 10.25
N ARG A 414 21.89 23.56 11.18
CA ARG A 414 23.13 22.80 10.91
C ARG A 414 22.93 21.73 9.83
N GLN A 415 21.80 20.99 9.89
CA GLN A 415 21.47 19.99 8.88
C GLN A 415 21.27 20.62 7.50
N TYR A 416 20.56 21.75 7.43
CA TYR A 416 20.39 22.52 6.20
C TYR A 416 21.73 22.98 5.62
N GLU A 417 22.63 23.54 6.44
CA GLU A 417 23.98 23.98 6.00
C GLU A 417 24.82 22.79 5.50
N GLN A 418 24.78 21.65 6.18
CA GLN A 418 25.48 20.43 5.75
C GLN A 418 24.95 19.93 4.40
N MET A 419 23.63 19.91 4.24
CA MET A 419 22.99 19.53 2.98
C MET A 419 23.42 20.49 1.84
N LYS A 420 23.38 21.80 2.07
CA LYS A 420 23.82 22.82 1.10
C LYS A 420 25.31 22.65 0.72
N LYS A 421 26.17 22.30 1.67
CA LYS A 421 27.57 22.00 1.41
C LYS A 421 27.74 20.74 0.56
N MET A 422 27.04 19.67 0.86
CA MET A 422 27.06 18.44 0.05
C MET A 422 26.65 18.73 -1.39
N PHE A 423 25.54 19.41 -1.60
CA PHE A 423 25.08 19.73 -2.95
C PHE A 423 26.08 20.61 -3.72
N LYS A 424 26.72 21.57 -3.06
CA LYS A 424 27.76 22.38 -3.68
C LYS A 424 28.98 21.56 -4.13
N GLN A 425 29.32 20.52 -3.40
CA GLN A 425 30.39 19.59 -3.80
C GLN A 425 30.00 18.73 -5.02
N PHE A 426 28.73 18.38 -5.15
CA PHE A 426 28.24 17.61 -6.30
C PHE A 426 27.98 18.44 -7.56
N SER A 427 27.66 19.74 -7.43
CA SER A 427 27.42 20.66 -8.57
C SER A 427 28.69 21.22 -9.20
N GLY A 428 29.86 21.09 -8.59
CA GLY A 428 31.14 21.57 -9.15
C GLY A 428 31.58 20.76 -10.39
N LYS A 429 32.26 21.45 -11.35
CA LYS A 429 32.75 20.87 -12.63
C LYS A 429 33.52 19.53 -12.50
N GLY A 430 33.97 19.14 -11.30
CA GLY A 430 34.61 17.85 -11.01
C GLY A 430 33.62 16.74 -10.53
N GLY A 431 32.38 17.08 -10.14
CA GLY A 431 31.44 16.15 -9.57
C GLY A 431 30.85 15.18 -10.59
N LYS A 432 30.54 15.64 -11.80
CA LYS A 432 29.99 14.78 -12.88
C LYS A 432 30.95 13.65 -13.27
N ASN A 433 32.24 13.94 -13.40
CA ASN A 433 33.26 12.93 -13.74
C ASN A 433 33.57 11.98 -12.56
N ARG A 434 33.41 12.45 -11.32
CA ARG A 434 33.66 11.62 -10.13
C ARG A 434 32.44 10.69 -9.85
N MET A 435 31.23 11.15 -10.15
CA MET A 435 29.99 10.32 -10.06
C MET A 435 29.96 9.24 -11.13
N MET A 436 30.33 9.53 -12.39
CA MET A 436 30.50 8.51 -13.44
C MET A 436 31.65 7.54 -13.16
N ARG A 437 32.69 7.99 -12.45
CA ARG A 437 33.86 7.16 -12.09
C ARG A 437 33.59 6.31 -10.83
N ASN A 438 32.74 6.79 -9.91
CA ASN A 438 32.30 6.03 -8.73
C ASN A 438 31.05 5.18 -9.01
N MET A 439 30.25 5.49 -10.05
CA MET A 439 29.21 4.61 -10.59
C MET A 439 29.76 3.52 -11.53
N ARG A 440 31.02 3.58 -11.95
CA ARG A 440 31.76 2.38 -12.30
C ARG A 440 32.02 1.66 -10.97
N MET A 441 31.04 0.87 -10.58
CA MET A 441 31.14 -0.06 -9.47
C MET A 441 32.48 -0.77 -9.53
N PRO A 442 33.23 -0.86 -8.42
CA PRO A 442 34.25 -1.87 -8.33
C PRO A 442 33.50 -3.18 -8.56
N GLY A 443 33.88 -3.92 -9.59
CA GLY A 443 33.38 -5.23 -9.86
C GLY A 443 33.71 -6.16 -8.70
N LYS A 444 32.81 -6.21 -7.73
CA LYS A 444 32.71 -7.17 -6.62
C LYS A 444 31.40 -6.86 -5.83
N PHE A 445 30.28 -6.81 -6.54
CA PHE A 445 29.07 -7.37 -6.02
C PHE A 445 28.81 -8.63 -6.86
N GLY A 446 29.36 -9.74 -6.38
CA GLY A 446 28.91 -11.05 -6.77
C GLY A 446 27.45 -11.13 -6.33
N PHE A 447 26.55 -11.12 -7.30
CA PHE A 447 25.17 -11.53 -7.17
C PHE A 447 25.11 -13.03 -6.94
#